data_36e93bb037c3793ced373b540962ec45
#
_entry.id   36e93bb037c3793ced373b540962ec45
#
_cell.length_a   1.000
_cell.length_b   1.000
_cell.length_c   1.000
_cell.angle_alpha   90.00
_cell.angle_beta   90.00
_cell.angle_gamma   90.00
#
_symmetry.space_group_name_H-M   'P 1'
#
loop_
_entity.id
_entity.type
_entity.pdbx_description
1 polymer ?
#
loop_
_entity_poly.entity_id
_entity_poly.type
_entity_poly.pdbx_seq_one_letter_code
_entity_poly.pdbx_strand_id
1 'polypeptide(L)'
;MFKFCDGFDHYAAAGVTGPTIEPYLTAAGYTVRNALANTFAIVNGRRAGAYALQFNVARNSATNASLSWGFTFANNYACFGFAMNASGSRMRICRIENVIDVDWDTVTGKIKVGEQLGANALILNAWYYFEIECDFTAKTVKIWANNELQLTVNIAAVTVPAVATIAWGQVGTAPDAGVQLLDDFYVIDGSGTKNTTRLNPVEVTTRMPTADVGPNEWTVVVSPTGTPHYQIVSQLEPNKAGAPYLQSNTAGATDMYRSNTVLPTNNQIFAVSVIAYARKGDLDDRKIGLLVKPDGGTETEIQLNLTESFKYYQATFEQMPGGTDWNKNNVESLQFGIRTR
;
A
#
# COMPACT_ATOMS: atom_id res chain seq x y z
N MET A 1 2.56 -2.09 -15.04
CA MET A 1 1.45 -1.24 -14.50
C MET A 1 1.35 -1.45 -13.00
N PHE A 2 1.18 -0.38 -12.25
CA PHE A 2 0.87 -0.45 -10.83
C PHE A 2 -0.43 -1.20 -10.57
N LYS A 3 -0.42 -2.09 -9.59
CA LYS A 3 -1.60 -2.78 -9.06
C LYS A 3 -2.01 -2.25 -7.70
N PHE A 4 -1.03 -1.82 -6.91
CA PHE A 4 -1.27 -1.33 -5.56
C PHE A 4 -0.05 -0.54 -5.05
N CYS A 5 -0.27 0.42 -4.18
CA CYS A 5 0.77 1.03 -3.34
C CYS A 5 0.18 1.47 -2.00
N ASP A 6 1.00 1.39 -0.95
CA ASP A 6 0.58 1.70 0.41
C ASP A 6 1.78 2.19 1.26
N GLY A 7 1.64 3.37 1.87
CA GLY A 7 2.60 3.94 2.83
C GLY A 7 2.13 3.81 4.27
N PHE A 8 1.00 3.14 4.53
CA PHE A 8 0.39 2.96 5.86
C PHE A 8 0.02 4.23 6.63
N ASP A 9 0.17 5.40 6.02
CA ASP A 9 0.01 6.72 6.67
C ASP A 9 -1.46 7.11 6.93
N HIS A 10 -2.41 6.46 6.26
CA HIS A 10 -3.82 6.90 6.22
C HIS A 10 -4.77 6.05 7.08
N TYR A 11 -4.29 4.99 7.72
CA TYR A 11 -5.14 4.11 8.51
C TYR A 11 -5.43 4.65 9.90
N ALA A 12 -4.39 5.03 10.64
CA ALA A 12 -4.50 5.49 12.01
C ALA A 12 -3.21 6.23 12.44
N ALA A 13 -3.29 6.97 13.55
CA ALA A 13 -2.12 7.58 14.16
C ALA A 13 -1.19 6.54 14.81
N ALA A 14 0.06 6.93 15.06
CA ALA A 14 1.01 6.09 15.79
C ALA A 14 0.48 5.72 17.19
N GLY A 15 0.68 4.46 17.59
CA GLY A 15 0.22 3.90 18.85
C GLY A 15 -1.13 3.17 18.76
N VAL A 16 -1.85 3.26 17.64
CA VAL A 16 -3.07 2.47 17.42
C VAL A 16 -2.69 1.02 17.14
N THR A 17 -3.37 0.07 17.79
CA THR A 17 -3.01 -1.34 17.82
C THR A 17 -3.97 -2.24 17.01
N GLY A 18 -3.60 -3.50 16.87
CA GLY A 18 -4.18 -4.51 16.00
C GLY A 18 -5.69 -4.54 15.86
N PRO A 19 -6.49 -4.67 16.94
CA PRO A 19 -7.95 -4.78 16.82
C PRO A 19 -8.61 -3.55 16.18
N THR A 20 -8.00 -2.36 16.32
CA THR A 20 -8.53 -1.12 15.73
C THR A 20 -8.11 -0.97 14.27
N ILE A 21 -6.90 -1.42 13.89
CA ILE A 21 -6.38 -1.25 12.52
C ILE A 21 -6.77 -2.40 11.58
N GLU A 22 -7.08 -3.60 12.11
CA GLU A 22 -7.46 -4.76 11.30
C GLU A 22 -8.60 -4.48 10.31
N PRO A 23 -9.71 -3.82 10.70
CA PRO A 23 -10.78 -3.51 9.76
C PRO A 23 -10.33 -2.65 8.58
N TYR A 24 -9.42 -1.70 8.82
CA TYR A 24 -8.90 -0.82 7.77
C TYR A 24 -7.96 -1.57 6.81
N LEU A 25 -7.05 -2.40 7.33
CA LEU A 25 -6.19 -3.25 6.52
C LEU A 25 -7.02 -4.23 5.67
N THR A 26 -8.03 -4.86 6.27
CA THR A 26 -8.95 -5.75 5.55
C THR A 26 -9.72 -5.00 4.48
N ALA A 27 -10.18 -3.78 4.77
CA ALA A 27 -10.85 -2.92 3.79
C ALA A 27 -9.92 -2.51 2.63
N ALA A 28 -8.60 -2.45 2.84
CA ALA A 28 -7.60 -2.21 1.80
C ALA A 28 -7.21 -3.46 1.00
N GLY A 29 -7.84 -4.60 1.29
CA GLY A 29 -7.62 -5.85 0.56
C GLY A 29 -6.54 -6.75 1.15
N TYR A 30 -6.01 -6.42 2.32
CA TYR A 30 -5.11 -7.32 3.03
C TYR A 30 -5.87 -8.48 3.69
N THR A 31 -5.26 -9.65 3.73
CA THR A 31 -5.65 -10.71 4.64
C THR A 31 -4.83 -10.59 5.92
N VAL A 32 -5.51 -10.36 7.02
CA VAL A 32 -4.91 -10.14 8.34
C VAL A 32 -5.18 -11.37 9.22
N ARG A 33 -4.16 -11.84 9.93
CA ARG A 33 -4.30 -12.95 10.89
C ARG A 33 -3.76 -12.52 12.25
N ASN A 34 -4.54 -12.82 13.30
CA ASN A 34 -4.16 -12.59 14.70
C ASN A 34 -3.76 -11.14 15.01
N ALA A 35 -4.57 -10.18 14.56
CA ALA A 35 -4.40 -8.75 14.84
C ALA A 35 -4.74 -8.42 16.31
N LEU A 36 -3.96 -8.94 17.23
CA LEU A 36 -4.09 -8.64 18.65
C LEU A 36 -3.41 -7.31 19.00
N ALA A 37 -3.75 -6.75 20.15
CA ALA A 37 -3.20 -5.47 20.62
C ALA A 37 -1.66 -5.47 20.75
N ASN A 38 -1.06 -6.63 20.97
CA ASN A 38 0.39 -6.81 21.09
C ASN A 38 1.06 -7.38 19.84
N THR A 39 0.33 -7.60 18.74
CA THR A 39 0.87 -8.21 17.53
C THR A 39 0.99 -7.25 16.35
N PHE A 40 0.07 -6.28 16.25
CA PHE A 40 0.11 -5.23 15.24
C PHE A 40 0.02 -3.85 15.90
N ALA A 41 0.69 -2.86 15.31
CA ALA A 41 0.53 -1.45 15.66
C ALA A 41 0.91 -0.55 14.47
N ILE A 42 0.33 0.64 14.42
CA ILE A 42 0.87 1.74 13.62
C ILE A 42 1.94 2.43 14.48
N VAL A 43 3.11 2.60 13.91
CA VAL A 43 4.26 3.24 14.56
C VAL A 43 4.86 4.32 13.66
N ASN A 44 5.83 5.08 14.17
CA ASN A 44 6.58 6.00 13.32
C ASN A 44 7.33 5.22 12.22
N GLY A 45 7.19 5.70 11.01
CA GLY A 45 7.78 5.10 9.82
C GLY A 45 9.25 5.44 9.62
N ARG A 46 9.71 5.15 8.42
CA ARG A 46 11.09 5.35 7.98
C ARG A 46 11.49 6.83 7.91
N ARG A 47 10.53 7.71 7.77
CA ARG A 47 10.71 9.17 7.62
C ARG A 47 9.98 9.94 8.71
N ALA A 48 10.43 11.15 8.96
CA ALA A 48 9.74 12.04 9.89
C ALA A 48 8.31 12.33 9.37
N GLY A 49 7.32 12.07 10.22
CA GLY A 49 5.90 12.30 9.92
C GLY A 49 5.23 11.19 9.10
N ALA A 50 5.97 10.16 8.69
CA ALA A 50 5.40 8.95 8.09
C ALA A 50 5.10 7.90 9.15
N TYR A 51 4.22 6.96 8.81
CA TYR A 51 3.88 5.80 9.64
C TYR A 51 4.31 4.50 8.97
N ALA A 52 4.44 3.47 9.78
CA ALA A 52 4.73 2.12 9.34
C ALA A 52 3.84 1.13 10.08
N LEU A 53 3.60 -0.02 9.48
CA LEU A 53 2.92 -1.12 10.13
C LEU A 53 3.94 -1.99 10.86
N GLN A 54 3.78 -2.13 12.18
CA GLN A 54 4.59 -3.00 13.01
C GLN A 54 3.94 -4.36 13.17
N PHE A 55 4.76 -5.41 13.07
CA PHE A 55 4.41 -6.78 13.44
C PHE A 55 5.30 -7.23 14.62
N ASN A 56 4.67 -7.74 15.67
CA ASN A 56 5.36 -8.44 16.73
C ASN A 56 5.22 -9.95 16.49
N VAL A 57 6.29 -10.59 16.11
CA VAL A 57 6.33 -12.04 15.85
C VAL A 57 6.88 -12.74 17.07
N ALA A 58 6.13 -13.67 17.65
CA ALA A 58 6.55 -14.48 18.77
C ALA A 58 6.88 -15.91 18.31
N ARG A 59 8.00 -16.46 18.79
CA ARG A 59 8.44 -17.81 18.45
C ARG A 59 7.41 -18.84 18.91
N ASN A 60 7.02 -19.75 18.00
CA ASN A 60 6.13 -20.88 18.30
C ASN A 60 4.78 -20.51 18.95
N SER A 61 4.28 -19.32 18.71
CA SER A 61 3.01 -18.87 19.24
C SER A 61 1.85 -19.22 18.29
N ALA A 62 0.76 -19.77 18.84
CA ALA A 62 -0.50 -19.93 18.11
C ALA A 62 -1.11 -18.57 17.70
N THR A 63 -0.61 -17.48 18.27
CA THR A 63 -1.07 -16.08 18.02
C THR A 63 -0.17 -15.34 17.04
N ASN A 64 0.45 -16.05 16.12
CA ASN A 64 1.36 -15.43 15.15
C ASN A 64 0.65 -14.48 14.21
N ALA A 65 1.07 -13.22 14.23
CA ALA A 65 0.60 -12.19 13.36
C ALA A 65 1.13 -12.35 11.94
N SER A 66 0.25 -12.28 10.95
CA SER A 66 0.66 -12.17 9.55
C SER A 66 -0.25 -11.26 8.75
N LEU A 67 0.32 -10.62 7.74
CA LEU A 67 -0.35 -9.83 6.74
C LEU A 67 -0.02 -10.40 5.37
N SER A 68 -1.01 -10.51 4.50
CA SER A 68 -0.75 -10.85 3.09
C SER A 68 -1.59 -10.00 2.17
N TRP A 69 -1.06 -9.77 0.97
CA TRP A 69 -1.74 -9.09 -0.10
C TRP A 69 -1.49 -9.80 -1.43
N GLY A 70 -2.53 -9.94 -2.25
CA GLY A 70 -2.41 -10.69 -3.50
C GLY A 70 -3.29 -10.13 -4.61
N PHE A 71 -2.90 -10.42 -5.86
CA PHE A 71 -3.61 -10.00 -7.05
C PHE A 71 -3.51 -11.05 -8.17
N THR A 72 -4.50 -11.06 -9.05
CA THR A 72 -4.44 -11.81 -10.30
C THR A 72 -3.65 -11.02 -11.32
N PHE A 73 -2.53 -11.56 -11.80
CA PHE A 73 -1.68 -10.86 -12.76
C PHE A 73 -2.02 -11.24 -14.21
N ALA A 74 -1.88 -10.25 -15.11
CA ALA A 74 -2.16 -10.44 -16.53
C ALA A 74 -0.98 -11.09 -17.30
N ASN A 75 0.24 -10.84 -16.83
CA ASN A 75 1.48 -11.36 -17.39
C ASN A 75 2.15 -12.27 -16.35
N ASN A 76 2.98 -13.19 -16.78
CA ASN A 76 3.75 -14.07 -15.89
C ASN A 76 4.88 -13.31 -15.17
N TYR A 77 4.59 -12.12 -14.67
CA TYR A 77 5.53 -11.24 -13.98
C TYR A 77 4.86 -10.52 -12.81
N ALA A 78 5.55 -10.45 -11.69
CA ALA A 78 5.19 -9.64 -10.54
C ALA A 78 6.44 -9.07 -9.89
N CYS A 79 6.41 -7.80 -9.49
CA CYS A 79 7.41 -7.23 -8.60
C CYS A 79 6.74 -6.61 -7.38
N PHE A 80 7.22 -7.00 -6.20
CA PHE A 80 6.79 -6.50 -4.90
C PHE A 80 7.94 -5.69 -4.31
N GLY A 81 7.75 -4.39 -4.15
CA GLY A 81 8.71 -3.52 -3.47
C GLY A 81 8.18 -3.08 -2.10
N PHE A 82 9.01 -3.07 -1.07
CA PHE A 82 8.64 -2.62 0.27
C PHE A 82 9.87 -2.23 1.09
N ALA A 83 9.70 -1.27 1.97
CA ALA A 83 10.69 -0.96 2.99
C ALA A 83 10.44 -1.82 4.24
N MET A 84 11.48 -2.37 4.82
CA MET A 84 11.40 -3.13 6.08
C MET A 84 12.56 -2.79 7.01
N ASN A 85 12.23 -2.67 8.30
CA ASN A 85 13.18 -2.70 9.39
C ASN A 85 12.86 -3.94 10.24
N ALA A 86 13.85 -4.72 10.57
CA ALA A 86 13.67 -5.94 11.36
C ALA A 86 14.61 -5.99 12.55
N SER A 87 14.06 -6.38 13.70
CA SER A 87 14.81 -6.66 14.93
C SER A 87 14.58 -8.10 15.36
N GLY A 88 15.59 -8.76 15.82
CA GLY A 88 15.49 -10.14 16.32
C GLY A 88 16.35 -11.11 15.54
N SER A 89 16.35 -12.36 16.04
CA SER A 89 17.22 -13.39 15.52
C SER A 89 16.63 -14.11 14.39
N ARG A 90 16.64 -14.51 13.42
CA ARG A 90 16.02 -15.26 12.31
C ARG A 90 14.63 -14.73 11.99
N MET A 91 14.46 -14.00 10.94
CA MET A 91 13.15 -13.49 10.54
C MET A 91 12.86 -13.85 9.10
N ARG A 92 11.64 -14.20 8.83
CA ARG A 92 11.15 -14.21 7.48
C ARG A 92 11.02 -12.76 7.00
N ILE A 93 11.74 -12.40 5.95
CA ILE A 93 11.59 -11.09 5.30
C ILE A 93 10.22 -11.04 4.63
N CYS A 94 9.91 -12.04 3.81
CA CYS A 94 8.60 -12.23 3.21
C CYS A 94 8.44 -13.65 2.68
N ARG A 95 7.21 -14.00 2.31
CA ARG A 95 6.90 -15.20 1.52
C ARG A 95 6.21 -14.76 0.24
N ILE A 96 6.61 -15.29 -0.89
CA ILE A 96 5.76 -15.32 -2.08
C ILE A 96 5.06 -16.68 -2.08
N GLU A 97 3.75 -16.67 -1.83
CA GLU A 97 2.99 -17.89 -1.55
C GLU A 97 3.09 -18.89 -2.70
N ASN A 98 3.38 -20.16 -2.36
CA ASN A 98 3.63 -21.26 -3.29
C ASN A 98 4.82 -21.06 -4.25
N VAL A 99 5.68 -20.07 -4.00
CA VAL A 99 6.86 -19.78 -4.82
C VAL A 99 8.14 -19.87 -4.00
N ILE A 100 8.35 -18.97 -3.04
CA ILE A 100 9.56 -18.94 -2.21
C ILE A 100 9.30 -18.37 -0.81
N ASP A 101 10.14 -18.80 0.13
CA ASP A 101 10.36 -18.15 1.42
C ASP A 101 11.66 -17.35 1.36
N VAL A 102 11.60 -16.07 1.70
CA VAL A 102 12.77 -15.19 1.80
C VAL A 102 13.04 -14.93 3.27
N ASP A 103 14.10 -15.49 3.77
CA ASP A 103 14.48 -15.42 5.19
C ASP A 103 15.73 -14.55 5.38
N TRP A 104 15.95 -14.10 6.59
CA TRP A 104 17.18 -13.47 7.04
C TRP A 104 18.00 -14.50 7.83
N ASP A 105 19.14 -14.88 7.31
CA ASP A 105 20.04 -15.82 8.01
C ASP A 105 20.85 -15.11 9.10
N THR A 106 20.57 -15.43 10.35
CA THR A 106 21.21 -14.76 11.49
C THR A 106 22.65 -15.14 11.75
N VAL A 107 23.09 -16.26 11.20
CA VAL A 107 24.48 -16.67 11.33
C VAL A 107 25.38 -15.81 10.44
N THR A 108 24.92 -15.56 9.21
CA THR A 108 25.71 -14.82 8.23
C THR A 108 25.24 -13.37 8.04
N GLY A 109 24.05 -13.02 8.55
CA GLY A 109 23.41 -11.74 8.31
C GLY A 109 22.88 -11.56 6.87
N LYS A 110 22.91 -12.61 6.05
CA LYS A 110 22.54 -12.56 4.63
C LYS A 110 21.08 -12.93 4.42
N ILE A 111 20.52 -12.52 3.27
CA ILE A 111 19.25 -13.06 2.78
C ILE A 111 19.44 -14.54 2.48
N LYS A 112 18.46 -15.36 2.82
CA LYS A 112 18.48 -16.81 2.60
C LYS A 112 17.20 -17.28 1.91
N VAL A 113 17.35 -18.14 0.89
CA VAL A 113 16.24 -18.86 0.25
C VAL A 113 16.63 -20.33 0.15
N GLY A 114 15.96 -21.20 0.90
CA GLY A 114 16.41 -22.58 1.06
C GLY A 114 17.83 -22.62 1.65
N GLU A 115 18.78 -23.19 0.92
CA GLU A 115 20.20 -23.20 1.32
C GLU A 115 21.05 -22.13 0.60
N GLN A 116 20.45 -21.33 -0.30
CA GLN A 116 21.17 -20.28 -1.03
C GLN A 116 21.26 -19.01 -0.17
N LEU A 117 22.45 -18.41 -0.14
CA LEU A 117 22.74 -17.19 0.60
C LEU A 117 22.96 -16.03 -0.37
N GLY A 118 22.43 -14.87 -0.01
CA GLY A 118 22.62 -13.61 -0.74
C GLY A 118 24.05 -13.09 -0.73
N ALA A 119 24.31 -12.06 -1.52
CA ALA A 119 25.65 -11.50 -1.69
C ALA A 119 26.15 -10.83 -0.41
N ASN A 120 25.36 -9.93 0.18
CA ASN A 120 25.79 -9.06 1.27
C ASN A 120 25.08 -9.38 2.58
N ALA A 121 25.78 -9.18 3.70
CA ALA A 121 25.18 -9.20 5.03
C ALA A 121 24.38 -7.91 5.26
N LEU A 122 23.20 -8.05 5.84
CA LEU A 122 22.34 -6.97 6.27
C LEU A 122 22.46 -6.77 7.79
N ILE A 123 22.18 -5.56 8.26
CA ILE A 123 22.29 -5.19 9.68
C ILE A 123 20.88 -5.13 10.28
N LEU A 124 20.69 -5.76 11.44
CA LEU A 124 19.43 -5.65 12.21
C LEU A 124 19.16 -4.19 12.64
N ASN A 125 17.89 -3.86 12.80
CA ASN A 125 17.43 -2.53 13.19
C ASN A 125 17.79 -1.39 12.18
N ALA A 126 18.08 -1.76 10.92
CA ALA A 126 18.27 -0.83 9.83
C ALA A 126 17.14 -0.98 8.82
N TRP A 127 16.74 0.10 8.18
CA TRP A 127 15.79 0.08 7.09
C TRP A 127 16.46 -0.38 5.80
N TYR A 128 15.86 -1.37 5.15
CA TYR A 128 16.19 -1.82 3.81
C TYR A 128 14.98 -1.72 2.92
N TYR A 129 15.19 -1.35 1.67
CA TYR A 129 14.17 -1.44 0.64
C TYR A 129 14.37 -2.72 -0.14
N PHE A 130 13.42 -3.62 -0.04
CA PHE A 130 13.43 -4.90 -0.75
C PHE A 130 12.58 -4.82 -2.01
N GLU A 131 13.03 -5.48 -3.08
CA GLU A 131 12.23 -5.74 -4.26
C GLU A 131 12.36 -7.22 -4.61
N ILE A 132 11.20 -7.90 -4.70
CA ILE A 132 11.10 -9.31 -5.05
C ILE A 132 10.51 -9.38 -6.44
N GLU A 133 11.36 -9.64 -7.42
CA GLU A 133 11.02 -9.68 -8.83
C GLU A 133 10.79 -11.14 -9.26
N CYS A 134 9.55 -11.51 -9.51
CA CYS A 134 9.13 -12.84 -9.94
C CYS A 134 8.87 -12.83 -11.44
N ASP A 135 9.72 -13.49 -12.23
CA ASP A 135 9.53 -13.71 -13.66
C ASP A 135 9.26 -15.21 -13.89
N PHE A 136 7.98 -15.54 -14.04
CA PHE A 136 7.56 -16.94 -14.27
C PHE A 136 7.80 -17.41 -15.70
N THR A 137 8.06 -16.52 -16.66
CA THR A 137 8.47 -16.87 -18.01
C THR A 137 9.94 -17.25 -18.02
N ALA A 138 10.81 -16.43 -17.42
CA ALA A 138 12.22 -16.74 -17.25
C ALA A 138 12.50 -17.79 -16.17
N LYS A 139 11.47 -18.19 -15.39
CA LYS A 139 11.59 -19.14 -14.27
C LYS A 139 12.60 -18.70 -13.21
N THR A 140 12.60 -17.40 -12.88
CA THR A 140 13.51 -16.84 -11.89
C THR A 140 12.79 -15.94 -10.91
N VAL A 141 13.30 -15.89 -9.68
CA VAL A 141 13.02 -14.84 -8.71
C VAL A 141 14.32 -14.13 -8.39
N LYS A 142 14.34 -12.81 -8.53
CA LYS A 142 15.46 -11.97 -8.11
C LYS A 142 15.09 -11.19 -6.87
N ILE A 143 15.99 -11.15 -5.90
CA ILE A 143 15.83 -10.47 -4.63
C ILE A 143 16.84 -9.34 -4.56
N TRP A 144 16.35 -8.13 -4.41
CA TRP A 144 17.14 -6.91 -4.32
C TRP A 144 17.00 -6.32 -2.91
N ALA A 145 18.07 -5.71 -2.41
CA ALA A 145 18.06 -4.91 -1.19
C ALA A 145 18.79 -3.59 -1.46
N ASN A 146 18.14 -2.45 -1.24
CA ASN A 146 18.65 -1.10 -1.53
C ASN A 146 19.26 -0.99 -2.94
N ASN A 147 18.58 -1.54 -3.95
CA ASN A 147 19.00 -1.56 -5.36
C ASN A 147 20.19 -2.48 -5.68
N GLU A 148 20.68 -3.28 -4.74
CA GLU A 148 21.73 -4.27 -4.96
C GLU A 148 21.14 -5.68 -5.08
N LEU A 149 21.48 -6.39 -6.16
CA LEU A 149 21.03 -7.78 -6.36
C LEU A 149 21.70 -8.67 -5.31
N GLN A 150 20.87 -9.28 -4.47
CA GLN A 150 21.33 -10.17 -3.43
C GLN A 150 21.33 -11.63 -3.86
N LEU A 151 20.29 -12.05 -4.58
CA LEU A 151 20.12 -13.46 -4.94
C LEU A 151 19.26 -13.59 -6.21
N THR A 152 19.60 -14.57 -7.04
CA THR A 152 18.75 -15.06 -8.13
C THR A 152 18.44 -16.53 -7.89
N VAL A 153 17.15 -16.84 -7.76
CA VAL A 153 16.65 -18.17 -7.47
C VAL A 153 15.98 -18.77 -8.70
N ASN A 154 16.33 -20.00 -9.06
CA ASN A 154 15.64 -20.74 -10.11
C ASN A 154 14.33 -21.33 -9.56
N ILE A 155 13.21 -21.06 -10.23
CA ILE A 155 11.88 -21.55 -9.88
C ILE A 155 11.29 -22.44 -10.98
N ALA A 156 12.11 -23.14 -11.76
CA ALA A 156 11.66 -23.98 -12.88
C ALA A 156 10.63 -25.04 -12.45
N ALA A 157 10.72 -25.55 -11.23
CA ALA A 157 9.78 -26.53 -10.67
C ALA A 157 8.49 -25.92 -10.10
N VAL A 158 8.40 -24.58 -10.02
CA VAL A 158 7.22 -23.89 -9.48
C VAL A 158 6.14 -23.77 -10.56
N THR A 159 4.93 -24.20 -10.23
CA THR A 159 3.74 -23.91 -11.05
C THR A 159 3.37 -22.43 -10.87
N VAL A 160 3.09 -21.73 -11.98
CA VAL A 160 2.65 -20.33 -11.93
C VAL A 160 1.36 -20.25 -11.11
N PRO A 161 1.32 -19.51 -10.00
CA PRO A 161 0.12 -19.39 -9.21
C PRO A 161 -0.93 -18.54 -9.94
N ALA A 162 -2.21 -18.83 -9.74
CA ALA A 162 -3.30 -18.01 -10.31
C ALA A 162 -3.34 -16.59 -9.69
N VAL A 163 -2.89 -16.47 -8.44
CA VAL A 163 -2.80 -15.24 -7.68
C VAL A 163 -1.37 -15.09 -7.17
N ALA A 164 -0.72 -14.00 -7.49
CA ALA A 164 0.56 -13.64 -6.90
C ALA A 164 0.30 -13.01 -5.52
N THR A 165 0.76 -13.66 -4.46
CA THR A 165 0.53 -13.22 -3.07
C THR A 165 1.87 -13.08 -2.34
N ILE A 166 2.08 -11.91 -1.74
CA ILE A 166 3.16 -11.67 -0.79
C ILE A 166 2.61 -11.70 0.63
N ALA A 167 3.37 -12.23 1.56
CA ALA A 167 3.02 -12.30 2.98
C ALA A 167 4.20 -11.94 3.87
N TRP A 168 3.91 -11.26 4.98
CA TRP A 168 4.85 -10.84 6.02
C TRP A 168 4.42 -11.31 7.40
N GLY A 169 5.30 -11.16 8.37
CA GLY A 169 5.10 -11.67 9.72
C GLY A 169 5.36 -13.14 9.80
N GLN A 170 4.70 -13.86 10.70
CA GLN A 170 4.88 -15.30 10.82
C GLN A 170 4.00 -16.04 9.83
N VAL A 171 4.57 -16.43 8.72
CA VAL A 171 3.93 -17.24 7.68
C VAL A 171 4.51 -18.65 7.71
N GLY A 172 3.68 -19.64 8.01
CA GLY A 172 4.10 -21.05 8.09
C GLY A 172 4.91 -21.36 9.35
N THR A 173 5.90 -22.25 9.21
CA THR A 173 6.79 -22.72 10.30
C THR A 173 8.01 -21.81 10.50
N ALA A 174 7.91 -20.52 10.18
CA ALA A 174 9.03 -19.61 10.36
C ALA A 174 9.51 -19.59 11.81
N PRO A 175 10.80 -19.61 12.05
CA PRO A 175 11.36 -20.03 13.32
C PRO A 175 11.37 -19.00 14.43
N ASP A 176 10.94 -17.72 14.25
CA ASP A 176 11.58 -16.73 15.10
C ASP A 176 10.75 -15.59 15.65
N ALA A 177 11.29 -15.01 16.74
CA ALA A 177 10.71 -13.87 17.43
C ALA A 177 11.43 -12.58 17.04
N GLY A 178 10.66 -11.50 16.90
CA GLY A 178 11.20 -10.17 16.63
C GLY A 178 10.11 -9.17 16.24
N VAL A 179 10.54 -7.97 15.93
CA VAL A 179 9.68 -6.90 15.43
C VAL A 179 10.04 -6.65 13.98
N GLN A 180 9.02 -6.58 13.13
CA GLN A 180 9.14 -6.10 11.75
C GLN A 180 8.35 -4.81 11.61
N LEU A 181 8.93 -3.82 10.96
CA LEU A 181 8.27 -2.61 10.53
C LEU A 181 8.19 -2.65 9.00
N LEU A 182 7.00 -2.48 8.45
CA LEU A 182 6.71 -2.47 7.01
C LEU A 182 6.24 -1.10 6.58
N ASP A 183 6.81 -0.59 5.48
CA ASP A 183 6.52 0.74 4.93
C ASP A 183 6.69 0.73 3.40
N ASP A 184 6.17 1.74 2.72
CA ASP A 184 6.42 2.01 1.29
C ASP A 184 6.20 0.81 0.35
N PHE A 185 5.08 0.10 0.52
CA PHE A 185 4.75 -1.07 -0.29
C PHE A 185 4.22 -0.69 -1.66
N TYR A 186 4.72 -1.36 -2.73
CA TYR A 186 4.14 -1.30 -4.06
C TYR A 186 4.10 -2.66 -4.75
N VAL A 187 3.21 -2.78 -5.73
CA VAL A 187 3.11 -3.95 -6.61
C VAL A 187 2.93 -3.53 -8.06
N ILE A 188 3.69 -4.17 -8.96
CA ILE A 188 3.53 -4.08 -10.42
C ILE A 188 3.48 -5.47 -11.05
N ASP A 189 2.78 -5.60 -12.18
CA ASP A 189 2.57 -6.88 -12.88
C ASP A 189 3.22 -6.96 -14.27
N GLY A 190 4.08 -6.02 -14.61
CA GLY A 190 4.73 -5.99 -15.92
C GLY A 190 3.82 -5.62 -17.10
N SER A 191 2.51 -5.41 -16.88
CA SER A 191 1.59 -4.99 -17.94
C SER A 191 1.65 -3.47 -18.19
N GLY A 192 1.00 -3.01 -19.27
CA GLY A 192 0.97 -1.59 -19.61
C GLY A 192 2.23 -1.11 -20.34
N THR A 193 2.39 0.20 -20.40
CA THR A 193 3.51 0.88 -21.11
C THR A 193 4.44 1.63 -20.18
N LYS A 194 4.07 1.79 -18.91
CA LYS A 194 4.85 2.45 -17.86
C LYS A 194 5.01 1.50 -16.67
N ASN A 195 6.07 1.70 -15.90
CA ASN A 195 6.33 0.95 -14.67
C ASN A 195 6.15 -0.57 -14.87
N THR A 196 6.78 -1.11 -15.90
CA THR A 196 6.65 -2.53 -16.29
C THR A 196 7.68 -3.44 -15.62
N THR A 197 8.68 -2.85 -14.99
CA THR A 197 9.75 -3.56 -14.25
C THR A 197 9.92 -2.92 -12.88
N ARG A 198 10.77 -3.49 -12.03
CA ARG A 198 11.07 -2.93 -10.70
C ARG A 198 11.45 -1.43 -10.78
N LEU A 199 11.12 -0.69 -9.73
CA LEU A 199 11.24 0.78 -9.71
C LEU A 199 12.48 1.30 -8.98
N ASN A 200 13.28 0.41 -8.36
CA ASN A 200 14.28 0.74 -7.36
C ASN A 200 13.63 1.23 -6.04
N PRO A 201 14.39 1.58 -5.01
CA PRO A 201 13.79 2.07 -3.77
C PRO A 201 12.87 3.26 -4.00
N VAL A 202 11.60 3.09 -3.67
CA VAL A 202 10.58 4.13 -3.76
C VAL A 202 10.16 4.63 -2.39
N GLU A 203 9.37 5.69 -2.41
CA GLU A 203 8.68 6.27 -1.28
C GLU A 203 7.20 6.40 -1.63
N VAL A 204 6.32 5.93 -0.75
CA VAL A 204 4.88 6.12 -0.86
C VAL A 204 4.44 7.18 0.13
N THR A 205 4.28 8.41 -0.35
CA THR A 205 3.91 9.55 0.50
C THR A 205 2.42 9.80 0.44
N THR A 206 1.74 9.73 1.57
CA THR A 206 0.33 10.07 1.68
C THR A 206 0.15 11.58 1.84
N ARG A 207 -0.73 12.16 1.03
CA ARG A 207 -1.10 13.58 1.07
C ARG A 207 -2.57 13.71 1.41
N MET A 208 -2.86 14.09 2.65
CA MET A 208 -4.23 14.35 3.06
C MET A 208 -4.75 15.66 2.44
N PRO A 209 -6.06 15.74 2.13
CA PRO A 209 -6.70 16.98 1.73
C PRO A 209 -6.51 18.08 2.79
N THR A 210 -6.21 19.31 2.34
CA THR A 210 -6.04 20.48 3.22
C THR A 210 -6.96 21.64 2.85
N ALA A 211 -7.63 21.54 1.71
CA ALA A 211 -8.61 22.52 1.28
C ALA A 211 -9.62 21.92 0.29
N ASP A 212 -10.84 22.44 0.35
CA ASP A 212 -11.84 22.27 -0.71
C ASP A 212 -11.52 23.23 -1.86
N VAL A 213 -11.67 22.77 -3.12
CA VAL A 213 -11.45 23.60 -4.31
C VAL A 213 -12.69 23.69 -5.18
N GLY A 214 -13.80 22.99 -4.76
CA GLY A 214 -15.09 22.93 -5.46
C GLY A 214 -15.03 22.16 -6.80
N PRO A 215 -16.16 21.63 -7.25
CA PRO A 215 -17.45 21.67 -6.53
C PRO A 215 -17.42 20.87 -5.21
N ASN A 216 -18.35 21.17 -4.29
CA ASN A 216 -18.58 20.45 -3.03
C ASN A 216 -20.08 20.11 -2.98
N GLU A 217 -20.46 19.01 -3.63
CA GLU A 217 -21.86 18.66 -3.88
C GLU A 217 -22.36 17.50 -2.99
N TRP A 218 -21.45 16.90 -2.20
CA TRP A 218 -21.82 15.89 -1.23
C TRP A 218 -22.31 16.55 0.06
N THR A 219 -23.10 15.82 0.83
CA THR A 219 -23.66 16.30 2.10
C THR A 219 -22.84 15.79 3.27
N VAL A 220 -22.47 16.69 4.18
CA VAL A 220 -21.83 16.37 5.46
C VAL A 220 -22.86 15.80 6.41
N VAL A 221 -22.55 14.67 7.04
CA VAL A 221 -23.39 13.99 8.02
C VAL A 221 -22.63 13.87 9.35
N VAL A 222 -23.35 14.04 10.47
CA VAL A 222 -22.80 13.94 11.85
C VAL A 222 -21.78 15.03 12.18
N SER A 223 -21.86 16.21 11.54
CA SER A 223 -20.98 17.34 11.83
C SER A 223 -21.75 18.66 11.86
N PRO A 224 -21.25 19.69 12.54
CA PRO A 224 -21.85 21.03 12.48
C PRO A 224 -22.02 21.54 11.05
N THR A 225 -23.08 22.28 10.81
CA THR A 225 -23.32 22.93 9.51
C THR A 225 -22.14 23.82 9.14
N GLY A 226 -21.67 23.70 7.88
CA GLY A 226 -20.55 24.50 7.36
C GLY A 226 -19.16 23.91 7.65
N THR A 227 -19.06 22.70 8.18
CA THR A 227 -17.76 22.00 8.26
C THR A 227 -17.22 21.78 6.85
N PRO A 228 -15.99 22.23 6.53
CA PRO A 228 -15.37 22.00 5.22
C PRO A 228 -15.25 20.50 4.93
N HIS A 229 -15.52 20.09 3.70
CA HIS A 229 -15.52 18.68 3.31
C HIS A 229 -14.14 18.04 3.44
N TYR A 230 -13.06 18.79 3.14
CA TYR A 230 -11.70 18.29 3.31
C TYR A 230 -11.38 17.84 4.75
N GLN A 231 -11.96 18.49 5.78
CA GLN A 231 -11.77 18.09 7.19
C GLN A 231 -12.44 16.75 7.51
N ILE A 232 -13.49 16.40 6.78
CA ILE A 232 -14.19 15.13 6.93
C ILE A 232 -13.36 14.01 6.30
N VAL A 233 -12.86 14.21 5.09
CA VAL A 233 -12.16 13.16 4.32
C VAL A 233 -10.68 13.01 4.69
N SER A 234 -10.11 13.92 5.48
CA SER A 234 -8.74 13.83 5.99
C SER A 234 -8.62 13.15 7.36
N GLN A 235 -9.71 12.58 7.87
CA GLN A 235 -9.69 11.91 9.17
C GLN A 235 -8.97 10.56 9.10
N LEU A 236 -8.11 10.31 10.08
CA LEU A 236 -7.63 8.97 10.37
C LEU A 236 -8.73 8.18 11.12
N GLU A 237 -8.72 6.86 11.01
CA GLU A 237 -9.79 6.00 11.56
C GLU A 237 -11.19 6.38 11.04
N PRO A 238 -11.42 6.40 9.71
CA PRO A 238 -12.57 7.08 9.10
C PRO A 238 -13.95 6.48 9.44
N ASN A 239 -14.02 5.29 10.00
CA ASN A 239 -15.28 4.66 10.41
C ASN A 239 -15.39 4.53 11.94
N LYS A 240 -14.72 5.37 12.70
CA LYS A 240 -14.86 5.42 14.15
C LYS A 240 -16.28 5.82 14.53
N ALA A 241 -16.85 5.19 15.56
CA ALA A 241 -18.22 5.46 16.00
C ALA A 241 -18.44 6.97 16.25
N GLY A 242 -19.43 7.55 15.58
CA GLY A 242 -19.74 8.99 15.65
C GLY A 242 -18.85 9.89 14.80
N ALA A 243 -17.92 9.34 14.00
CA ALA A 243 -17.14 10.14 13.07
C ALA A 243 -18.03 10.73 11.97
N PRO A 244 -17.85 12.00 11.57
CA PRO A 244 -18.56 12.58 10.44
C PRO A 244 -18.14 11.91 9.13
N TYR A 245 -19.06 11.95 8.14
CA TYR A 245 -18.84 11.41 6.82
C TYR A 245 -19.56 12.24 5.75
N LEU A 246 -19.19 12.02 4.49
CA LEU A 246 -19.87 12.59 3.34
C LEU A 246 -20.80 11.55 2.69
N GLN A 247 -21.96 11.99 2.23
CA GLN A 247 -22.87 11.16 1.45
C GLN A 247 -23.46 11.92 0.27
N SER A 248 -23.82 11.20 -0.79
CA SER A 248 -24.61 11.75 -1.90
C SER A 248 -25.52 10.70 -2.51
N ASN A 249 -26.75 11.09 -2.86
CA ASN A 249 -27.71 10.31 -3.62
C ASN A 249 -27.85 10.83 -5.06
N THR A 250 -27.10 11.89 -5.42
CA THR A 250 -27.20 12.55 -6.71
C THR A 250 -26.15 12.00 -7.66
N ALA A 251 -26.56 11.43 -8.78
CA ALA A 251 -25.63 10.96 -9.80
C ALA A 251 -24.83 12.12 -10.37
N GLY A 252 -23.52 11.96 -10.49
CA GLY A 252 -22.59 12.99 -10.95
C GLY A 252 -22.13 13.97 -9.89
N ALA A 253 -22.69 13.93 -8.67
CA ALA A 253 -22.26 14.81 -7.59
C ALA A 253 -20.75 14.62 -7.31
N THR A 254 -20.04 15.73 -7.26
CA THR A 254 -18.57 15.77 -7.21
C THR A 254 -18.08 16.60 -6.04
N ASP A 255 -17.06 16.12 -5.37
CA ASP A 255 -16.27 16.88 -4.40
C ASP A 255 -14.80 16.88 -4.82
N MET A 256 -14.19 18.06 -4.81
CA MET A 256 -12.81 18.26 -5.22
C MET A 256 -11.98 18.92 -4.13
N TYR A 257 -10.76 18.44 -4.00
CA TYR A 257 -9.82 18.81 -2.93
C TYR A 257 -8.44 19.13 -3.50
N ARG A 258 -7.62 19.76 -2.68
CA ARG A 258 -6.17 19.83 -2.88
C ARG A 258 -5.42 19.60 -1.57
N SER A 259 -4.14 19.29 -1.70
CA SER A 259 -3.21 19.22 -0.56
C SER A 259 -2.09 20.24 -0.75
N ASN A 260 -1.78 20.98 0.30
CA ASN A 260 -0.69 21.96 0.31
C ASN A 260 0.66 21.36 0.75
N THR A 261 0.76 20.02 0.85
CA THR A 261 2.01 19.35 1.23
C THR A 261 3.06 19.57 0.14
N VAL A 262 4.23 20.07 0.53
CA VAL A 262 5.38 20.26 -0.37
C VAL A 262 6.12 18.93 -0.53
N LEU A 263 6.44 18.57 -1.77
CA LEU A 263 7.23 17.39 -2.09
C LEU A 263 8.73 17.70 -2.06
N PRO A 264 9.58 16.71 -1.75
CA PRO A 264 11.02 16.85 -1.90
C PRO A 264 11.41 17.25 -3.34
N THR A 265 12.52 17.96 -3.48
CA THR A 265 13.06 18.32 -4.79
C THR A 265 13.78 17.13 -5.43
N ASN A 266 13.72 17.05 -6.77
CA ASN A 266 14.45 16.07 -7.59
C ASN A 266 14.03 14.60 -7.48
N ASN A 267 12.83 14.31 -7.00
CA ASN A 267 12.31 12.95 -7.01
C ASN A 267 11.58 12.65 -8.33
N GLN A 268 11.84 11.48 -8.89
CA GLN A 268 11.00 10.92 -9.94
C GLN A 268 9.68 10.48 -9.32
N ILE A 269 8.56 10.84 -9.94
CA ILE A 269 7.22 10.42 -9.50
C ILE A 269 6.74 9.35 -10.48
N PHE A 270 6.58 8.14 -10.01
CA PHE A 270 6.18 7.00 -10.82
C PHE A 270 4.67 6.93 -11.06
N ALA A 271 3.90 7.34 -10.08
CA ALA A 271 2.44 7.36 -10.15
C ALA A 271 1.84 8.26 -9.06
N VAL A 272 0.57 8.63 -9.25
CA VAL A 272 -0.28 9.26 -8.25
C VAL A 272 -1.48 8.35 -8.03
N SER A 273 -1.81 8.06 -6.78
CA SER A 273 -3.00 7.29 -6.42
C SER A 273 -3.98 8.15 -5.62
N VAL A 274 -5.25 8.10 -6.00
CA VAL A 274 -6.35 8.64 -5.19
C VAL A 274 -6.99 7.49 -4.45
N ILE A 275 -7.17 7.65 -3.13
CA ILE A 275 -7.73 6.63 -2.26
C ILE A 275 -8.99 7.19 -1.59
N ALA A 276 -10.06 6.40 -1.55
CA ALA A 276 -11.28 6.72 -0.83
C ALA A 276 -11.75 5.52 0.00
N TYR A 277 -12.08 5.78 1.26
CA TYR A 277 -12.74 4.79 2.14
C TYR A 277 -14.24 4.99 2.04
N ALA A 278 -14.93 4.09 1.34
CA ALA A 278 -16.32 4.29 0.95
C ALA A 278 -17.13 2.98 0.94
N ARG A 279 -18.45 3.12 0.89
CA ARG A 279 -19.41 2.06 0.63
C ARG A 279 -20.64 2.61 -0.09
N LYS A 280 -21.48 1.76 -0.65
CA LYS A 280 -22.85 2.10 -1.05
C LYS A 280 -23.82 1.87 0.13
N GLY A 281 -24.93 2.60 0.09
CA GLY A 281 -25.97 2.51 1.13
C GLY A 281 -27.21 1.73 0.70
N ASP A 282 -27.24 1.20 -0.52
CA ASP A 282 -28.35 0.45 -1.12
C ASP A 282 -27.86 -0.81 -1.84
N LEU A 283 -28.78 -1.58 -2.42
CA LEU A 283 -28.47 -2.82 -3.14
C LEU A 283 -28.16 -2.59 -4.64
N ASP A 284 -28.37 -1.37 -5.15
CA ASP A 284 -28.13 -1.06 -6.55
C ASP A 284 -26.66 -1.09 -6.93
N ASP A 285 -26.38 -1.25 -8.22
CA ASP A 285 -25.02 -1.13 -8.75
C ASP A 285 -24.59 0.34 -8.74
N ARG A 286 -23.74 0.68 -7.79
CA ARG A 286 -23.17 2.01 -7.60
C ARG A 286 -21.68 1.99 -7.84
N LYS A 287 -21.18 3.07 -8.43
CA LYS A 287 -19.74 3.29 -8.61
C LYS A 287 -19.31 4.60 -7.96
N ILE A 288 -18.04 4.64 -7.59
CA ILE A 288 -17.32 5.86 -7.23
C ILE A 288 -16.30 6.16 -8.33
N GLY A 289 -16.31 7.39 -8.84
CA GLY A 289 -15.23 7.92 -9.67
C GLY A 289 -14.17 8.53 -8.77
N LEU A 290 -12.92 8.13 -8.92
CA LEU A 290 -11.76 8.77 -8.30
C LEU A 290 -11.07 9.65 -9.35
N LEU A 291 -10.85 10.91 -9.02
CA LEU A 291 -10.57 11.98 -9.96
C LEU A 291 -9.20 12.59 -9.71
N VAL A 292 -8.49 12.90 -10.79
CA VAL A 292 -7.32 13.79 -10.78
C VAL A 292 -7.52 14.89 -11.84
N LYS A 293 -7.17 16.12 -11.47
CA LYS A 293 -7.24 17.29 -12.35
C LYS A 293 -6.03 18.19 -12.10
N PRO A 294 -5.03 18.19 -12.98
CA PRO A 294 -3.93 19.16 -12.94
C PRO A 294 -4.46 20.59 -13.04
N ASP A 295 -3.75 21.53 -12.48
CA ASP A 295 -4.10 22.94 -12.59
C ASP A 295 -4.12 23.38 -14.07
N GLY A 296 -5.22 24.01 -14.48
CA GLY A 296 -5.48 24.37 -15.89
C GLY A 296 -5.65 23.20 -16.86
N GLY A 297 -5.60 21.94 -16.36
CA GLY A 297 -5.66 20.73 -17.19
C GLY A 297 -7.02 20.06 -17.24
N THR A 298 -7.08 18.99 -18.03
CA THR A 298 -8.27 18.13 -18.18
C THR A 298 -8.38 17.18 -17.00
N GLU A 299 -9.60 16.95 -16.54
CA GLU A 299 -9.93 15.95 -15.52
C GLU A 299 -9.81 14.52 -16.10
N THR A 300 -9.31 13.60 -15.30
CA THR A 300 -9.35 12.16 -15.61
C THR A 300 -9.95 11.40 -14.43
N GLU A 301 -10.79 10.42 -14.73
CA GLU A 301 -11.55 9.62 -13.77
C GLU A 301 -11.31 8.13 -13.97
N ILE A 302 -11.16 7.41 -12.86
CA ILE A 302 -11.23 5.95 -12.82
C ILE A 302 -12.44 5.56 -11.98
N GLN A 303 -13.36 4.77 -12.56
CA GLN A 303 -14.58 4.32 -11.90
C GLN A 303 -14.40 2.94 -11.27
N LEU A 304 -14.84 2.81 -10.02
CA LEU A 304 -14.73 1.59 -9.22
C LEU A 304 -16.11 1.20 -8.67
N ASN A 305 -16.43 -0.09 -8.72
CA ASN A 305 -17.71 -0.61 -8.21
C ASN A 305 -17.72 -0.58 -6.68
N LEU A 306 -18.72 0.07 -6.09
CA LEU A 306 -18.92 0.12 -4.66
C LEU A 306 -19.54 -1.19 -4.12
N THR A 307 -19.17 -1.54 -2.89
CA THR A 307 -19.76 -2.63 -2.12
C THR A 307 -20.57 -2.08 -0.94
N GLU A 308 -21.45 -2.90 -0.35
CA GLU A 308 -22.20 -2.54 0.84
C GLU A 308 -21.33 -2.42 2.09
N SER A 309 -20.20 -3.09 2.11
CA SER A 309 -19.18 -2.95 3.16
C SER A 309 -18.18 -1.88 2.81
N PHE A 310 -17.70 -1.17 3.82
CA PHE A 310 -16.63 -0.20 3.63
C PHE A 310 -15.36 -0.86 3.08
N LYS A 311 -14.78 -0.22 2.07
CA LYS A 311 -13.48 -0.59 1.48
C LYS A 311 -12.66 0.65 1.14
N TYR A 312 -11.35 0.49 1.08
CA TYR A 312 -10.49 1.45 0.41
C TYR A 312 -10.49 1.18 -1.10
N TYR A 313 -10.95 2.15 -1.83
CA TYR A 313 -10.91 2.19 -3.30
C TYR A 313 -9.70 3.00 -3.71
N GLN A 314 -8.84 2.43 -4.53
CA GLN A 314 -7.63 3.08 -5.01
C GLN A 314 -7.63 3.15 -6.54
N ALA A 315 -7.45 4.36 -7.07
CA ALA A 315 -7.23 4.60 -8.49
C ALA A 315 -5.82 5.14 -8.70
N THR A 316 -5.01 4.41 -9.48
CA THR A 316 -3.61 4.77 -9.73
C THR A 316 -3.44 5.31 -11.14
N PHE A 317 -2.88 6.50 -11.24
CA PHE A 317 -2.58 7.24 -12.47
C PHE A 317 -1.08 7.25 -12.68
N GLU A 318 -0.57 6.41 -13.59
CA GLU A 318 0.86 6.30 -13.89
C GLU A 318 1.39 7.47 -14.72
N GLN A 319 0.49 8.22 -15.35
CA GLN A 319 0.77 9.45 -16.10
C GLN A 319 -0.28 10.51 -15.78
N MET A 320 0.09 11.76 -16.00
CA MET A 320 -0.87 12.85 -15.98
C MET A 320 -1.97 12.67 -17.02
N PRO A 321 -3.14 13.26 -16.82
CA PRO A 321 -4.08 13.53 -17.91
C PRO A 321 -3.35 14.19 -19.07
N GLY A 322 -3.47 13.59 -20.27
CA GLY A 322 -2.71 14.02 -21.44
C GLY A 322 -1.45 13.22 -21.73
N GLY A 323 -1.08 12.23 -20.90
CA GLY A 323 -0.07 11.21 -21.19
C GLY A 323 1.37 11.61 -20.89
N THR A 324 1.62 12.74 -20.22
CA THR A 324 2.96 13.13 -19.77
C THR A 324 3.28 12.56 -18.39
N ASP A 325 4.56 12.48 -18.06
CA ASP A 325 5.01 11.98 -16.76
C ASP A 325 4.70 12.99 -15.64
N TRP A 326 4.41 12.45 -14.45
CA TRP A 326 4.24 13.26 -13.26
C TRP A 326 5.53 13.97 -12.88
N ASN A 327 5.41 15.21 -12.42
CA ASN A 327 6.50 15.96 -11.81
C ASN A 327 6.02 16.68 -10.54
N LYS A 328 6.97 17.21 -9.77
CA LYS A 328 6.70 17.89 -8.51
C LYS A 328 5.62 18.97 -8.64
N ASN A 329 5.77 19.87 -9.61
CA ASN A 329 4.90 21.06 -9.72
C ASN A 329 3.45 20.66 -9.98
N ASN A 330 3.22 19.69 -10.89
CA ASN A 330 1.86 19.26 -11.17
C ASN A 330 1.24 18.36 -10.10
N VAL A 331 2.04 17.68 -9.28
CA VAL A 331 1.50 16.99 -8.09
C VAL A 331 1.21 17.96 -6.96
N GLU A 332 2.01 19.00 -6.76
CA GLU A 332 1.75 20.03 -5.73
C GLU A 332 0.53 20.89 -6.04
N SER A 333 0.24 21.14 -7.32
CA SER A 333 -0.95 21.89 -7.75
C SER A 333 -2.17 21.00 -8.05
N LEU A 334 -2.04 19.68 -7.89
CA LEU A 334 -3.08 18.73 -8.25
C LEU A 334 -4.36 18.94 -7.45
N GLN A 335 -5.47 18.98 -8.15
CA GLN A 335 -6.80 18.78 -7.60
C GLN A 335 -7.16 17.29 -7.73
N PHE A 336 -7.77 16.74 -6.72
CA PHE A 336 -8.23 15.35 -6.72
C PHE A 336 -9.57 15.25 -6.00
N GLY A 337 -10.32 14.20 -6.28
CA GLY A 337 -11.67 14.15 -5.71
C GLY A 337 -12.41 12.87 -5.98
N ILE A 338 -13.71 12.93 -5.67
CA ILE A 338 -14.65 11.82 -5.79
C ILE A 338 -15.87 12.26 -6.58
N ARG A 339 -16.52 11.32 -7.27
CA ARG A 339 -17.77 11.52 -7.98
C ARG A 339 -18.69 10.32 -7.85
N THR A 340 -19.98 10.54 -7.63
CA THR A 340 -20.99 9.47 -7.68
C THR A 340 -21.25 9.01 -9.13
N ARG A 341 -21.44 7.71 -9.31
CA ARG A 341 -21.75 7.12 -10.62
C ARG A 341 -22.83 6.04 -10.49
#